data_80fede964ac77380c33a57cf9c54ea14
#
_entry.id   80fede964ac77380c33a57cf9c54ea14
#
_cell.length_a   1.000
_cell.length_b   1.000
_cell.length_c   1.000
_cell.angle_alpha   90.00
_cell.angle_beta   90.00
_cell.angle_gamma   90.00
#
_symmetry.space_group_name_H-M   'P 1'
#
loop_
_entity.id
_entity.type
_entity.pdbx_description
1 polymer ?
#
loop_
_entity_poly.entity_id
_entity_poly.type
_entity_poly.pdbx_seq_one_letter_code
_entity_poly.pdbx_strand_id
1 'polypeptide(L)'
;VEAAVDLGGQTRADAIQIHGTLTPEEIEELQERISIPVIVAVDIDEEAIEAYADAASALLVDSTDADGGGGTGRTHDWGRSRELHESIDSPLILAGGLTPENVAEAVGTVEPFAVDTASGVEQSGGVKDHDAVEQFTRRAQRAVKTV
;
A
#
# COMPACT_ATOMS: atom_id res chain seq x y z
N VAL A 1 14.00 -10.33 -10.73
CA VAL A 1 14.52 -9.06 -11.26
C VAL A 1 14.35 -8.99 -12.76
N GLU A 2 14.92 -9.90 -13.59
CA GLU A 2 14.89 -9.81 -15.07
C GLU A 2 13.49 -9.61 -15.64
N ALA A 3 12.51 -10.42 -15.22
CA ALA A 3 11.12 -10.30 -15.68
C ALA A 3 10.50 -8.93 -15.36
N ALA A 4 10.84 -8.35 -14.23
CA ALA A 4 10.35 -7.03 -13.82
C ALA A 4 11.01 -5.91 -14.64
N VAL A 5 12.30 -6.02 -14.95
CA VAL A 5 13.03 -5.10 -15.84
C VAL A 5 12.41 -5.12 -17.23
N ASP A 6 12.20 -6.33 -17.80
CA ASP A 6 11.58 -6.48 -19.12
C ASP A 6 10.17 -5.89 -19.18
N LEU A 7 9.36 -6.15 -18.13
CA LEU A 7 8.00 -5.63 -18.05
C LEU A 7 7.99 -4.10 -17.96
N GLY A 8 8.85 -3.52 -17.12
CA GLY A 8 9.00 -2.07 -16.98
C GLY A 8 9.41 -1.38 -18.29
N GLY A 9 10.28 -2.03 -19.07
CA GLY A 9 10.70 -1.52 -20.37
C GLY A 9 9.66 -1.67 -21.49
N GLN A 10 8.74 -2.62 -21.40
CA GLN A 10 7.72 -2.91 -22.42
C GLN A 10 6.39 -2.20 -22.17
N THR A 11 6.14 -1.75 -20.94
CA THR A 11 4.90 -1.08 -20.55
C THR A 11 5.08 0.44 -20.54
N ARG A 12 3.95 1.17 -20.64
CA ARG A 12 3.92 2.62 -20.39
C ARG A 12 3.45 2.93 -18.97
N ALA A 13 3.84 2.06 -18.02
CA ALA A 13 3.51 2.25 -16.62
C ALA A 13 4.32 3.42 -16.04
N ASP A 14 3.70 4.18 -15.15
CA ASP A 14 4.35 5.27 -14.40
C ASP A 14 5.05 4.76 -13.13
N ALA A 15 4.72 3.55 -12.67
CA ALA A 15 5.35 2.83 -11.58
C ALA A 15 5.14 1.32 -11.74
N ILE A 16 5.96 0.52 -11.08
CA ILE A 16 5.79 -0.94 -10.99
C ILE A 16 5.61 -1.33 -9.52
N GLN A 17 4.66 -2.20 -9.25
CA GLN A 17 4.46 -2.76 -7.92
C GLN A 17 4.96 -4.19 -7.87
N ILE A 18 5.82 -4.49 -6.90
CA ILE A 18 6.34 -5.81 -6.58
C ILE A 18 5.64 -6.32 -5.34
N HIS A 19 5.15 -7.54 -5.40
CA HIS A 19 4.50 -8.20 -4.28
C HIS A 19 5.29 -9.45 -3.88
N GLY A 20 5.97 -9.38 -2.74
CA GLY A 20 6.36 -10.49 -1.88
C GLY A 20 7.39 -11.51 -2.39
N THR A 21 8.18 -11.28 -3.45
CA THR A 21 9.08 -12.32 -3.97
C THR A 21 10.53 -11.91 -4.17
N LEU A 22 10.86 -10.65 -4.09
CA LEU A 22 12.22 -10.14 -4.21
C LEU A 22 12.74 -9.71 -2.83
N THR A 23 14.02 -9.93 -2.59
CA THR A 23 14.68 -9.42 -1.37
C THR A 23 14.93 -7.92 -1.48
N PRO A 24 15.22 -7.21 -0.36
CA PRO A 24 15.57 -5.78 -0.41
C PRO A 24 16.72 -5.50 -1.39
N GLU A 25 17.76 -6.32 -1.43
CA GLU A 25 18.89 -6.16 -2.36
C GLU A 25 18.47 -6.34 -3.82
N GLU A 26 17.55 -7.26 -4.11
CA GLU A 26 16.98 -7.44 -5.45
C GLU A 26 16.06 -6.27 -5.86
N ILE A 27 15.41 -5.61 -4.90
CA ILE A 27 14.64 -4.38 -5.14
C ILE A 27 15.58 -3.22 -5.48
N GLU A 28 16.69 -3.06 -4.75
CA GLU A 28 17.73 -2.08 -5.08
C GLU A 28 18.28 -2.28 -6.49
N GLU A 29 18.65 -3.53 -6.83
CA GLU A 29 19.11 -3.88 -8.19
C GLU A 29 18.04 -3.53 -9.25
N LEU A 30 16.78 -3.84 -8.98
CA LEU A 30 15.68 -3.52 -9.89
C LEU A 30 15.55 -1.99 -10.09
N GLN A 31 15.59 -1.22 -9.00
CA GLN A 31 15.45 0.24 -9.04
C GLN A 31 16.60 0.90 -9.80
N GLU A 32 17.82 0.35 -9.74
CA GLU A 32 18.96 0.84 -10.54
C GLU A 32 18.80 0.57 -12.05
N ARG A 33 18.06 -0.46 -12.42
CA ARG A 33 17.92 -0.95 -13.80
C ARG A 33 16.71 -0.40 -14.54
N ILE A 34 15.74 0.19 -13.85
CA ILE A 34 14.55 0.78 -14.45
C ILE A 34 14.43 2.26 -14.10
N SER A 35 13.77 3.02 -14.97
CA SER A 35 13.61 4.48 -14.81
C SER A 35 12.31 4.89 -14.13
N ILE A 36 11.42 3.93 -13.84
CA ILE A 36 10.14 4.18 -13.16
C ILE A 36 10.23 3.76 -11.69
N PRO A 37 9.46 4.38 -10.79
CA PRO A 37 9.44 4.02 -9.38
C PRO A 37 9.03 2.57 -9.14
N VAL A 38 9.69 1.93 -8.16
CA VAL A 38 9.32 0.61 -7.64
C VAL A 38 8.58 0.78 -6.33
N ILE A 39 7.34 0.30 -6.27
CA ILE A 39 6.54 0.18 -5.06
C ILE A 39 6.65 -1.26 -4.58
N VAL A 40 6.98 -1.46 -3.32
CA VAL A 40 7.01 -2.82 -2.73
C VAL A 40 5.82 -2.99 -1.80
N ALA A 41 5.06 -4.04 -2.03
CA ALA A 41 3.93 -4.42 -1.17
C ALA A 41 4.37 -5.47 -0.16
N VAL A 42 4.19 -5.19 1.12
CA VAL A 42 4.54 -6.05 2.25
C VAL A 42 3.42 -6.07 3.30
N ASP A 43 3.40 -7.13 4.10
CA ASP A 43 2.62 -7.19 5.32
C ASP A 43 3.22 -6.31 6.40
N ILE A 44 2.38 -5.77 7.30
CA ILE A 44 2.86 -4.99 8.47
C ILE A 44 3.76 -5.81 9.41
N ASP A 45 3.64 -7.14 9.37
CA ASP A 45 4.44 -8.08 10.16
C ASP A 45 5.75 -8.51 9.47
N GLU A 46 6.08 -7.97 8.29
CA GLU A 46 7.31 -8.29 7.58
C GLU A 46 8.54 -7.88 8.41
N GLU A 47 9.42 -8.85 8.73
CA GLU A 47 10.60 -8.62 9.58
C GLU A 47 11.61 -7.66 8.94
N ALA A 48 11.73 -7.66 7.60
CA ALA A 48 12.65 -6.82 6.85
C ALA A 48 12.01 -5.50 6.35
N ILE A 49 10.88 -5.06 6.94
CA ILE A 49 10.06 -3.97 6.43
C ILE A 49 10.84 -2.66 6.25
N GLU A 50 11.75 -2.33 7.17
CA GLU A 50 12.59 -1.14 7.07
C GLU A 50 13.59 -1.23 5.91
N ALA A 51 14.17 -2.42 5.68
CA ALA A 51 15.07 -2.66 4.56
C ALA A 51 14.35 -2.53 3.21
N TYR A 52 13.09 -2.98 3.13
CA TYR A 52 12.26 -2.74 1.95
C TYR A 52 11.93 -1.26 1.75
N ALA A 53 11.67 -0.54 2.83
CA ALA A 53 11.42 0.91 2.78
C ALA A 53 12.64 1.68 2.26
N ASP A 54 13.85 1.27 2.64
CA ASP A 54 15.10 1.88 2.17
C ASP A 54 15.38 1.57 0.69
N ALA A 55 15.04 0.35 0.24
CA ALA A 55 15.32 -0.12 -1.12
C ALA A 55 14.32 0.39 -2.17
N ALA A 56 13.06 0.62 -1.78
CA ALA A 56 11.96 0.94 -2.69
C ALA A 56 11.73 2.46 -2.82
N SER A 57 11.08 2.89 -3.91
CA SER A 57 10.62 4.27 -4.08
C SER A 57 9.41 4.60 -3.20
N ALA A 58 8.61 3.60 -2.85
CA ALA A 58 7.52 3.68 -1.90
C ALA A 58 7.20 2.31 -1.32
N LEU A 59 6.68 2.27 -0.11
CA LEU A 59 6.24 1.05 0.56
C LEU A 59 4.71 1.00 0.60
N LEU A 60 4.11 -0.06 0.08
CA LEU A 60 2.69 -0.36 0.27
C LEU A 60 2.56 -1.38 1.39
N VAL A 61 1.86 -1.01 2.46
CA VAL A 61 1.71 -1.83 3.66
C VAL A 61 0.29 -2.34 3.77
N ASP A 62 0.14 -3.68 3.72
CA ASP A 62 -1.12 -4.33 4.07
C ASP A 62 -1.24 -4.39 5.60
N SER A 63 -2.21 -3.67 6.15
CA SER A 63 -2.45 -3.56 7.58
C SER A 63 -3.42 -4.61 8.13
N THR A 64 -3.81 -5.61 7.32
CA THR A 64 -4.65 -6.71 7.80
C THR A 64 -3.83 -7.68 8.66
N ASP A 65 -4.35 -8.02 9.84
CA ASP A 65 -3.74 -9.05 10.68
C ASP A 65 -3.66 -10.38 9.91
N ALA A 66 -2.48 -11.02 9.91
CA ALA A 66 -2.21 -12.31 9.26
C ALA A 66 -3.16 -13.45 9.72
N ASP A 67 -3.80 -13.30 10.87
CA ASP A 67 -4.78 -14.24 11.41
C ASP A 67 -6.16 -14.21 10.72
N GLY A 68 -6.28 -13.48 9.57
CA GLY A 68 -7.37 -13.65 8.61
C GLY A 68 -8.79 -13.72 9.17
N GLY A 69 -9.03 -13.10 10.31
CA GLY A 69 -10.32 -13.11 10.99
C GLY A 69 -11.38 -12.30 10.24
N GLY A 70 -11.73 -12.75 9.05
CA GLY A 70 -12.91 -12.24 8.35
C GLY A 70 -14.12 -12.36 9.25
N GLY A 71 -14.69 -11.23 9.67
CA GLY A 71 -15.98 -11.16 10.31
C GLY A 71 -16.03 -10.75 11.77
N THR A 72 -14.94 -10.42 12.42
CA THR A 72 -14.95 -10.02 13.85
C THR A 72 -14.80 -8.52 14.11
N GLY A 73 -14.86 -7.65 13.09
CA GLY A 73 -14.74 -6.19 13.29
C GLY A 73 -13.44 -5.76 13.97
N ARG A 74 -12.39 -6.58 13.89
CA ARG A 74 -11.07 -6.19 14.39
C ARG A 74 -10.50 -5.15 13.47
N THR A 75 -10.34 -4.00 14.03
CA THR A 75 -9.62 -2.85 13.51
C THR A 75 -8.22 -3.27 13.11
N HIS A 76 -7.85 -2.92 11.89
CA HIS A 76 -6.47 -2.89 11.42
C HIS A 76 -5.61 -2.21 12.48
N ASP A 77 -4.39 -2.71 12.72
CA ASP A 77 -3.48 -2.04 13.65
C ASP A 77 -2.84 -0.81 12.99
N TRP A 78 -3.65 0.22 12.80
CA TRP A 78 -3.16 1.49 12.25
C TRP A 78 -2.17 2.19 13.19
N GLY A 79 -2.12 1.81 14.46
CA GLY A 79 -1.09 2.29 15.37
C GLY A 79 0.30 1.87 14.92
N ARG A 80 0.49 0.59 14.58
CA ARG A 80 1.76 0.09 14.04
C ARG A 80 2.10 0.72 12.67
N SER A 81 1.11 0.88 11.80
CA SER A 81 1.31 1.55 10.51
C SER A 81 1.74 3.00 10.69
N ARG A 82 1.22 3.70 11.71
CA ARG A 82 1.66 5.03 12.10
C ARG A 82 3.10 5.05 12.59
N GLU A 83 3.44 4.17 13.54
CA GLU A 83 4.80 4.04 14.07
C GLU A 83 5.80 3.77 12.95
N LEU A 84 5.47 2.86 12.03
CA LEU A 84 6.28 2.60 10.84
C LEU A 84 6.44 3.85 9.99
N HIS A 85 5.33 4.53 9.66
CA HIS A 85 5.37 5.76 8.85
C HIS A 85 6.28 6.84 9.46
N GLU A 86 6.30 6.95 10.79
CA GLU A 86 7.16 7.89 11.51
C GLU A 86 8.64 7.46 11.56
N SER A 87 8.94 6.17 11.35
CA SER A 87 10.30 5.62 11.41
C SER A 87 11.02 5.54 10.06
N ILE A 88 10.29 5.59 8.94
CA ILE A 88 10.84 5.47 7.59
C ILE A 88 10.82 6.80 6.84
N ASP A 89 11.80 7.01 5.96
CA ASP A 89 11.83 8.18 5.07
C ASP A 89 11.04 7.95 3.76
N SER A 90 10.77 6.71 3.42
CA SER A 90 10.05 6.32 2.21
C SER A 90 8.56 6.65 2.29
N PRO A 91 7.90 7.11 1.21
CA PRO A 91 6.45 7.28 1.18
C PRO A 91 5.72 5.98 1.51
N LEU A 92 4.79 6.03 2.49
CA LEU A 92 3.97 4.89 2.87
C LEU A 92 2.59 4.95 2.22
N ILE A 93 2.20 3.89 1.53
CA ILE A 93 0.87 3.67 0.97
C ILE A 93 0.16 2.67 1.88
N LEU A 94 -0.94 3.07 2.49
CA LEU A 94 -1.71 2.21 3.39
C LEU A 94 -2.73 1.39 2.60
N ALA A 95 -2.68 0.08 2.76
CA ALA A 95 -3.58 -0.89 2.16
C ALA A 95 -4.16 -1.85 3.22
N GLY A 96 -4.95 -2.80 2.76
CA GLY A 96 -5.54 -3.86 3.59
C GLY A 96 -6.90 -3.48 4.16
N GLY A 97 -7.95 -4.10 3.65
CA GLY A 97 -9.32 -4.00 4.18
C GLY A 97 -9.92 -2.59 4.24
N LEU A 98 -9.36 -1.62 3.54
CA LEU A 98 -9.89 -0.27 3.49
C LEU A 98 -11.20 -0.21 2.70
N THR A 99 -12.18 0.48 3.28
CA THR A 99 -13.53 0.66 2.72
C THR A 99 -13.94 2.14 2.82
N PRO A 100 -15.03 2.57 2.14
CA PRO A 100 -15.56 3.91 2.33
C PRO A 100 -15.87 4.25 3.80
N GLU A 101 -16.21 3.25 4.63
CA GLU A 101 -16.61 3.45 6.02
C GLU A 101 -15.43 3.74 6.94
N ASN A 102 -14.25 3.16 6.66
CA ASN A 102 -13.09 3.23 7.56
C ASN A 102 -11.93 4.09 7.04
N VAL A 103 -11.89 4.42 5.75
CA VAL A 103 -10.74 5.12 5.15
C VAL A 103 -10.45 6.50 5.77
N ALA A 104 -11.47 7.22 6.20
CA ALA A 104 -11.28 8.53 6.83
C ALA A 104 -10.56 8.41 8.19
N GLU A 105 -10.90 7.39 8.98
CA GLU A 105 -10.24 7.09 10.25
C GLU A 105 -8.79 6.62 10.00
N ALA A 106 -8.60 5.73 9.03
CA ALA A 106 -7.28 5.24 8.63
C ALA A 106 -6.34 6.40 8.23
N VAL A 107 -6.79 7.30 7.35
CA VAL A 107 -6.03 8.48 6.94
C VAL A 107 -5.73 9.40 8.13
N GLY A 108 -6.73 9.65 8.99
CA GLY A 108 -6.56 10.51 10.17
C GLY A 108 -5.61 9.93 11.23
N THR A 109 -5.48 8.61 11.30
CA THR A 109 -4.61 7.92 12.26
C THR A 109 -3.19 7.77 11.74
N VAL A 110 -3.03 7.28 10.50
CA VAL A 110 -1.71 6.94 9.94
C VAL A 110 -1.05 8.15 9.27
N GLU A 111 -1.84 9.04 8.71
CA GLU A 111 -1.39 10.17 7.87
C GLU A 111 -0.52 9.71 6.68
N PRO A 112 -0.91 8.64 5.95
CA PRO A 112 -0.09 8.04 4.92
C PRO A 112 0.06 8.96 3.70
N PHE A 113 1.07 8.69 2.86
CA PHE A 113 1.22 9.36 1.56
C PHE A 113 0.03 9.08 0.63
N ALA A 114 -0.47 7.83 0.61
CA ALA A 114 -1.63 7.42 -0.17
C ALA A 114 -2.36 6.25 0.50
N VAL A 115 -3.55 5.95 0.01
CA VAL A 115 -4.34 4.77 0.40
C VAL A 115 -4.69 3.95 -0.82
N ASP A 116 -4.69 2.62 -0.66
CA ASP A 116 -5.03 1.64 -1.68
C ASP A 116 -6.18 0.74 -1.23
N THR A 117 -7.09 0.41 -2.14
CA THR A 117 -8.16 -0.53 -1.89
C THR A 117 -8.54 -1.32 -3.15
N ALA A 118 -8.85 -2.58 -2.96
CA ALA A 118 -9.35 -3.45 -4.02
C ALA A 118 -10.79 -3.91 -3.73
N SER A 119 -10.96 -4.91 -2.86
CA SER A 119 -12.26 -5.50 -2.54
C SER A 119 -13.19 -4.58 -1.76
N GLY A 120 -12.64 -3.62 -1.01
CA GLY A 120 -13.41 -2.67 -0.20
C GLY A 120 -14.35 -1.75 -0.99
N VAL A 121 -14.21 -1.70 -2.31
CA VAL A 121 -15.06 -0.94 -3.23
C VAL A 121 -15.63 -1.80 -4.35
N GLU A 122 -15.83 -3.10 -4.08
CA GLU A 122 -16.43 -4.05 -5.01
C GLU A 122 -17.86 -4.42 -4.59
N GLN A 123 -18.75 -4.55 -5.57
CA GLN A 123 -20.08 -5.12 -5.36
C GLN A 123 -20.05 -6.67 -5.43
N SER A 124 -19.06 -7.22 -6.13
CA SER A 124 -18.76 -8.65 -6.21
C SER A 124 -17.31 -8.81 -6.69
N GLY A 125 -16.72 -9.97 -6.52
CA GLY A 125 -15.32 -10.21 -6.84
C GLY A 125 -14.91 -9.72 -8.23
N GLY A 126 -14.01 -8.73 -8.29
CA GLY A 126 -13.49 -8.11 -9.52
C GLY A 126 -14.42 -7.08 -10.18
N VAL A 127 -15.62 -6.84 -9.64
CA VAL A 127 -16.58 -5.85 -10.20
C VAL A 127 -16.68 -4.66 -9.23
N LYS A 128 -16.20 -3.50 -9.65
CA LYS A 128 -16.21 -2.29 -8.83
C LYS A 128 -17.62 -1.71 -8.68
N ASP A 129 -17.94 -1.29 -7.46
CA ASP A 129 -19.08 -0.43 -7.14
C ASP A 129 -18.65 1.04 -7.33
N HIS A 130 -19.20 1.70 -8.34
CA HIS A 130 -18.80 3.07 -8.68
C HIS A 130 -19.13 4.08 -7.57
N ASP A 131 -20.25 3.88 -6.87
CA ASP A 131 -20.64 4.75 -5.74
C ASP A 131 -19.68 4.56 -4.56
N ALA A 132 -19.26 3.31 -4.29
CA ALA A 132 -18.28 3.03 -3.26
C ALA A 132 -16.90 3.63 -3.60
N VAL A 133 -16.45 3.55 -4.86
CA VAL A 133 -15.20 4.20 -5.32
C VAL A 133 -15.26 5.71 -5.11
N GLU A 134 -16.36 6.37 -5.49
CA GLU A 134 -16.53 7.81 -5.29
C GLU A 134 -16.51 8.18 -3.81
N GLN A 135 -17.23 7.43 -2.98
CA GLN A 135 -17.30 7.67 -1.54
C GLN A 135 -15.94 7.48 -0.87
N PHE A 136 -15.23 6.40 -1.21
CA PHE A 136 -13.89 6.12 -0.72
C PHE A 136 -12.93 7.29 -1.01
N THR A 137 -12.83 7.68 -2.27
CA THR A 137 -11.94 8.75 -2.72
C THR A 137 -12.27 10.07 -2.03
N ARG A 138 -13.56 10.43 -1.97
CA ARG A 138 -14.02 11.68 -1.33
C ARG A 138 -13.71 11.70 0.17
N ARG A 139 -13.91 10.58 0.87
CA ARG A 139 -13.66 10.48 2.32
C ARG A 139 -12.17 10.50 2.62
N ALA A 140 -11.35 9.79 1.83
CA ALA A 140 -9.88 9.84 1.96
C ALA A 140 -9.36 11.28 1.80
N GLN A 141 -9.75 11.97 0.72
CA GLN A 141 -9.31 13.35 0.45
C GLN A 141 -9.73 14.35 1.54
N ARG A 142 -10.93 14.19 2.12
CA ARG A 142 -11.41 15.08 3.18
C ARG A 142 -10.75 14.82 4.54
N ALA A 143 -10.23 13.63 4.75
CA ALA A 143 -9.54 13.26 5.99
C ALA A 143 -8.11 13.81 6.06
N VAL A 144 -7.51 14.18 4.92
CA VAL A 144 -6.20 14.84 4.89
C VAL A 144 -6.32 16.17 5.62
N LYS A 145 -5.57 16.33 6.71
CA LYS A 145 -5.53 17.61 7.44
C LYS A 145 -4.89 18.66 6.54
N THR A 146 -5.67 19.68 6.18
CA THR A 146 -5.11 20.87 5.52
C THR A 146 -4.25 21.59 6.56
N VAL A 147 -2.95 21.62 6.30
CA VAL A 147 -1.99 22.38 7.11
C VAL A 147 -2.18 23.86 6.86
#